data_c40ccf1d6c1671ff4b4e99c2daee72d6
#
_entry.id   c40ccf1d6c1671ff4b4e99c2daee72d6
#
_cell.length_a   1.000
_cell.length_b   1.000
_cell.length_c   1.000
_cell.angle_alpha   90.00
_cell.angle_beta   90.00
_cell.angle_gamma   90.00
#
_symmetry.space_group_name_H-M   'P 1'
#
loop_
_entity.id
_entity.type
_entity.pdbx_description
1 polymer ?
#
loop_
_entity_poly.entity_id
_entity_poly.type
_entity_poly.pdbx_seq_one_letter_code
_entity_poly.pdbx_strand_id
1 'polypeptide(L)'
;EIRLSLVGSEMCIRDRHKANIRKGIAHCMRGDVFQIVLSRRFIQRYEGDDFKLYRALRSINPSPYLFYFDFGGFRIFGSSPETHCKIENGRATIDPIAGTTRRNGDKKIDAELTANLLADPKENAEHVMLVDLARNDLSRNCHDVQVEFYKEAQYYSHVIHLVSRVSGELNPKANPIKAFIDTFPAGTLSGAPKVKAMQLISEYEPHSRGAYGGCIGFIGLNGTLNQAITIRTFVSRNNELWFQAGGGIVAKSNEEYELQEVNNKLGALKKAIILAEQM
;
A
#
# COMPACT_ATOMS: atom_id res chain seq x y z
N GLU A 1 21.83 9.77 20.98
CA GLU A 1 22.34 9.78 19.60
C GLU A 1 21.84 8.52 18.90
N ILE A 2 20.83 8.64 18.04
CA ILE A 2 20.46 7.53 17.18
C ILE A 2 21.48 7.50 16.05
N ARG A 3 22.44 6.58 16.13
CA ARG A 3 23.32 6.28 15.00
C ARG A 3 22.47 5.58 13.95
N LEU A 4 22.26 6.23 12.81
CA LEU A 4 21.71 5.67 11.57
C LEU A 4 22.69 4.62 11.03
N SER A 5 22.75 3.44 11.62
CA SER A 5 23.45 2.31 11.01
C SER A 5 22.43 1.53 10.18
N LEU A 6 22.33 1.90 8.90
CA LEU A 6 21.67 1.05 7.92
C LEU A 6 22.44 -0.28 7.84
N VAL A 7 21.77 -1.37 8.20
CA VAL A 7 22.34 -2.72 8.08
C VAL A 7 22.46 -3.05 6.59
N GLY A 8 23.67 -3.10 6.09
CA GLY A 8 24.01 -3.22 4.68
C GLY A 8 24.33 -1.85 4.04
N SER A 9 25.29 -1.78 3.12
CA SER A 9 25.56 -0.53 2.45
C SER A 9 24.31 -0.12 1.65
N GLU A 10 23.82 1.10 1.86
CA GLU A 10 22.64 1.65 1.15
C GLU A 10 22.78 1.50 -0.37
N MET A 11 24.01 1.54 -0.86
CA MET A 11 24.35 1.38 -2.27
C MET A 11 24.01 -0.01 -2.80
N CYS A 12 24.39 -1.10 -2.10
CA CYS A 12 24.08 -2.47 -2.53
C CYS A 12 22.57 -2.78 -2.53
N ILE A 13 21.83 -2.23 -1.56
CA ILE A 13 20.37 -2.40 -1.48
C ILE A 13 19.68 -1.63 -2.61
N ARG A 14 20.17 -0.42 -2.92
CA ARG A 14 19.68 0.41 -4.02
C ARG A 14 19.89 -0.27 -5.37
N ASP A 15 21.11 -0.74 -5.65
CA ASP A 15 21.47 -1.35 -6.94
C ASP A 15 20.71 -2.66 -7.18
N ARG A 16 20.55 -3.48 -6.12
CA ARG A 16 19.72 -4.68 -6.20
C ARG A 16 18.26 -4.34 -6.51
N HIS A 17 17.71 -3.31 -5.88
CA HIS A 17 16.32 -2.90 -6.16
C HIS A 17 16.16 -2.42 -7.59
N LYS A 18 17.08 -1.62 -8.12
CA LYS A 18 17.11 -1.23 -9.54
C LYS A 18 17.20 -2.44 -10.47
N ALA A 19 18.06 -3.41 -10.16
CA ALA A 19 18.14 -4.65 -10.92
C ALA A 19 16.81 -5.41 -10.91
N ASN A 20 16.11 -5.45 -9.77
CA ASN A 20 14.80 -6.07 -9.67
C ASN A 20 13.73 -5.29 -10.46
N ILE A 21 13.77 -3.94 -10.48
CA ILE A 21 12.89 -3.13 -11.32
C ILE A 21 13.09 -3.47 -12.79
N ARG A 22 14.34 -3.56 -13.28
CA ARG A 22 14.62 -3.97 -14.67
C ARG A 22 14.05 -5.35 -15.01
N LYS A 23 14.17 -6.32 -14.09
CA LYS A 23 13.54 -7.64 -14.26
C LYS A 23 12.03 -7.55 -14.32
N GLY A 24 11.40 -6.73 -13.43
CA GLY A 24 9.97 -6.47 -13.43
C GLY A 24 9.49 -5.90 -14.77
N ILE A 25 10.19 -4.88 -15.30
CA ILE A 25 9.91 -4.30 -16.62
C ILE A 25 9.99 -5.39 -17.71
N ALA A 26 11.02 -6.24 -17.67
CA ALA A 26 11.18 -7.33 -18.65
C ALA A 26 10.02 -8.33 -18.59
N HIS A 27 9.48 -8.65 -17.40
CA HIS A 27 8.29 -9.49 -17.25
C HIS A 27 7.03 -8.81 -17.80
N CYS A 28 6.86 -7.52 -17.58
CA CYS A 28 5.76 -6.75 -18.16
C CYS A 28 5.84 -6.72 -19.70
N MET A 29 7.04 -6.52 -20.26
CA MET A 29 7.26 -6.50 -21.71
C MET A 29 7.01 -7.86 -22.37
N ARG A 30 7.26 -8.97 -21.68
CA ARG A 30 6.96 -10.33 -22.16
C ARG A 30 5.49 -10.72 -22.04
N GLY A 31 4.71 -9.94 -21.30
CA GLY A 31 3.31 -10.26 -21.02
C GLY A 31 3.10 -11.27 -19.89
N ASP A 32 4.11 -11.55 -19.06
CA ASP A 32 3.98 -12.41 -17.88
C ASP A 32 3.08 -11.78 -16.82
N VAL A 33 3.16 -10.47 -16.67
CA VAL A 33 2.33 -9.63 -15.80
C VAL A 33 2.03 -8.29 -16.47
N PHE A 34 0.91 -7.66 -16.12
CA PHE A 34 0.62 -6.26 -16.50
C PHE A 34 1.36 -5.29 -15.58
N GLN A 35 1.41 -5.65 -14.30
CA GLN A 35 2.08 -4.90 -13.25
C GLN A 35 2.64 -5.86 -12.20
N ILE A 36 3.78 -5.49 -11.62
CA ILE A 36 4.36 -6.13 -10.43
C ILE A 36 4.78 -5.07 -9.43
N VAL A 37 4.47 -5.29 -8.15
CA VAL A 37 4.88 -4.36 -7.07
C VAL A 37 6.09 -4.93 -6.34
N LEU A 38 7.26 -4.35 -6.58
CA LEU A 38 8.50 -4.73 -5.90
C LEU A 38 8.83 -3.73 -4.80
N SER A 39 9.33 -4.23 -3.68
CA SER A 39 9.52 -3.43 -2.48
C SER A 39 10.93 -3.48 -1.92
N ARG A 40 11.24 -2.49 -1.06
CA ARG A 40 12.47 -2.41 -0.28
C ARG A 40 12.14 -2.37 1.19
N ARG A 41 12.82 -3.23 1.96
CA ARG A 41 12.80 -3.18 3.42
C ARG A 41 13.97 -2.36 3.93
N PHE A 42 13.69 -1.56 4.95
CA PHE A 42 14.65 -0.84 5.75
C PHE A 42 14.61 -1.38 7.17
N ILE A 43 15.79 -1.51 7.76
CA ILE A 43 15.97 -1.92 9.15
C ILE A 43 16.82 -0.84 9.79
N GLN A 44 16.34 -0.31 10.91
CA GLN A 44 17.04 0.71 11.68
C GLN A 44 17.08 0.32 13.15
N ARG A 45 18.23 0.41 13.79
CA ARG A 45 18.33 0.28 15.24
C ARG A 45 17.58 1.43 15.89
N TYR A 46 16.79 1.13 16.89
CA TYR A 46 15.95 2.08 17.60
C TYR A 46 15.93 1.73 19.10
N GLU A 47 16.31 2.69 19.92
CA GLU A 47 16.30 2.58 21.38
C GLU A 47 15.45 3.73 21.92
N GLY A 48 14.13 3.55 21.89
CA GLY A 48 13.20 4.58 22.28
C GLY A 48 11.82 4.02 22.57
N ASP A 49 10.90 4.92 22.91
CA ASP A 49 9.50 4.57 23.13
C ASP A 49 8.77 4.47 21.79
N ASP A 50 8.35 3.26 21.42
CA ASP A 50 7.58 2.96 20.21
C ASP A 50 6.27 3.75 20.13
N PHE A 51 5.63 3.98 21.26
CA PHE A 51 4.38 4.75 21.30
C PHE A 51 4.62 6.24 21.02
N LYS A 52 5.76 6.76 21.44
CA LYS A 52 6.22 8.11 21.09
C LYS A 52 6.43 8.26 19.60
N LEU A 53 7.09 7.25 18.98
CA LEU A 53 7.27 7.19 17.53
C LEU A 53 5.92 7.11 16.79
N TYR A 54 4.97 6.31 17.27
CA TYR A 54 3.62 6.26 16.72
C TYR A 54 2.91 7.62 16.80
N ARG A 55 3.02 8.33 17.92
CA ARG A 55 2.46 9.68 18.08
C ARG A 55 3.06 10.67 17.08
N ALA A 56 4.38 10.60 16.86
CA ALA A 56 5.08 11.40 15.85
C ALA A 56 4.54 11.08 14.43
N LEU A 57 4.42 9.80 14.09
CA LEU A 57 3.86 9.39 12.79
C LEU A 57 2.43 9.89 12.59
N ARG A 58 1.58 9.75 13.59
CA ARG A 58 0.19 10.23 13.56
C ARG A 58 0.10 11.74 13.32
N SER A 59 0.99 12.53 13.89
CA SER A 59 1.01 13.98 13.71
C SER A 59 1.46 14.42 12.30
N ILE A 60 2.39 13.67 11.71
CA ILE A 60 2.94 13.99 10.38
C ILE A 60 2.04 13.49 9.25
N ASN A 61 1.47 12.31 9.41
CA ASN A 61 0.72 11.61 8.38
C ASN A 61 -0.59 11.03 8.94
N PRO A 62 -1.57 11.87 9.27
CA PRO A 62 -2.88 11.39 9.67
C PRO A 62 -3.57 10.71 8.48
N SER A 63 -3.86 9.43 8.61
CA SER A 63 -4.53 8.61 7.60
C SER A 63 -5.79 7.97 8.21
N PRO A 64 -6.72 7.45 7.38
CA PRO A 64 -7.96 6.84 7.88
C PRO A 64 -7.75 5.69 8.86
N TYR A 65 -6.65 4.96 8.75
CA TYR A 65 -6.36 3.82 9.62
C TYR A 65 -5.11 4.08 10.44
N LEU A 66 -5.31 4.50 11.67
CA LEU A 66 -4.28 4.71 12.68
C LEU A 66 -4.32 3.55 13.67
N PHE A 67 -3.21 2.86 13.84
CA PHE A 67 -3.17 1.67 14.69
C PHE A 67 -1.86 1.51 15.43
N TYR A 68 -1.95 0.91 16.62
CA TYR A 68 -0.84 0.50 17.47
C TYR A 68 -1.20 -0.80 18.17
N PHE A 69 -0.49 -1.87 17.83
CA PHE A 69 -0.68 -3.20 18.40
C PHE A 69 0.59 -3.63 19.12
N ASP A 70 0.45 -3.97 20.38
CA ASP A 70 1.51 -4.58 21.19
C ASP A 70 1.20 -6.07 21.36
N PHE A 71 2.07 -6.91 20.79
CA PHE A 71 1.99 -8.37 20.88
C PHE A 71 2.94 -8.95 21.93
N GLY A 72 3.48 -8.11 22.84
CA GLY A 72 4.46 -8.47 23.83
C GLY A 72 5.89 -8.56 23.28
N GLY A 73 6.17 -9.53 22.40
CA GLY A 73 7.50 -9.73 21.81
C GLY A 73 7.84 -8.81 20.65
N PHE A 74 6.86 -8.13 20.08
CA PHE A 74 7.01 -7.15 18.99
C PHE A 74 5.79 -6.23 18.93
N ARG A 75 5.95 -5.10 18.25
CA ARG A 75 4.87 -4.13 18.03
C ARG A 75 4.70 -3.84 16.56
N ILE A 76 3.44 -3.60 16.15
CA ILE A 76 3.09 -3.15 14.80
C ILE A 76 2.27 -1.88 14.94
N PHE A 77 2.75 -0.80 14.35
CA PHE A 77 2.04 0.48 14.38
C PHE A 77 2.24 1.26 13.10
N GLY A 78 1.21 2.00 12.70
CA GLY A 78 1.24 2.65 11.40
C GLY A 78 0.10 3.64 11.19
N SER A 79 0.11 4.20 10.00
CA SER A 79 -0.88 5.15 9.49
C SER A 79 -1.19 4.80 8.03
N SER A 80 -2.08 3.81 7.84
CA SER A 80 -2.44 3.34 6.50
C SER A 80 -3.51 4.22 5.85
N PRO A 81 -3.32 4.65 4.60
CA PRO A 81 -4.32 5.41 3.87
C PRO A 81 -5.34 4.52 3.14
N GLU A 82 -5.10 3.21 3.01
CA GLU A 82 -5.79 2.39 2.03
C GLU A 82 -6.58 1.24 2.66
N THR A 83 -7.87 1.20 2.34
CA THR A 83 -8.75 0.08 2.68
C THR A 83 -8.41 -1.10 1.76
N HIS A 84 -8.22 -2.30 2.34
CA HIS A 84 -8.14 -3.52 1.53
C HIS A 84 -9.52 -4.03 1.17
N CYS A 85 -10.34 -4.28 2.19
CA CYS A 85 -11.70 -4.78 2.02
C CYS A 85 -12.55 -4.39 3.23
N LYS A 86 -13.77 -3.97 2.97
CA LYS A 86 -14.79 -3.72 3.99
C LYS A 86 -16.02 -4.57 3.69
N ILE A 87 -16.56 -5.23 4.72
CA ILE A 87 -17.84 -5.95 4.62
C ILE A 87 -18.75 -5.41 5.70
N GLU A 88 -19.91 -4.93 5.32
CA GLU A 88 -20.89 -4.35 6.21
C GLU A 88 -22.29 -4.64 5.68
N ASN A 89 -23.19 -5.12 6.54
CA ASN A 89 -24.58 -5.48 6.17
C ASN A 89 -24.69 -6.40 4.94
N GLY A 90 -23.77 -7.38 4.82
CA GLY A 90 -23.74 -8.30 3.70
C GLY A 90 -23.14 -7.76 2.39
N ARG A 91 -22.71 -6.49 2.36
CA ARG A 91 -22.08 -5.87 1.20
C ARG A 91 -20.57 -5.79 1.36
N ALA A 92 -19.83 -6.33 0.42
CA ALA A 92 -18.38 -6.24 0.35
C ALA A 92 -17.95 -5.07 -0.55
N THR A 93 -16.91 -4.34 -0.14
CA THR A 93 -16.43 -3.14 -0.82
C THR A 93 -14.91 -3.13 -0.87
N ILE A 94 -14.35 -2.77 -2.02
CA ILE A 94 -12.93 -2.49 -2.24
C ILE A 94 -12.83 -1.11 -2.89
N ASP A 95 -11.94 -0.27 -2.37
CA ASP A 95 -11.72 1.10 -2.87
C ASP A 95 -10.32 1.19 -3.53
N PRO A 96 -10.16 0.85 -4.82
CA PRO A 96 -8.90 0.98 -5.51
C PRO A 96 -8.45 2.44 -5.56
N ILE A 97 -7.22 2.69 -5.13
CA ILE A 97 -6.55 4.00 -5.19
C ILE A 97 -5.39 3.88 -6.18
N ALA A 98 -5.48 4.61 -7.29
CA ALA A 98 -4.37 4.78 -8.22
C ALA A 98 -4.39 6.19 -8.77
N GLY A 99 -3.21 6.74 -8.96
CA GLY A 99 -3.06 8.15 -9.26
C GLY A 99 -2.93 8.98 -7.99
N THR A 100 -1.77 9.61 -7.85
CA THR A 100 -1.48 10.44 -6.69
C THR A 100 -0.70 11.67 -7.12
N THR A 101 -1.17 12.84 -6.73
CA THR A 101 -0.40 14.08 -6.86
C THR A 101 -0.32 14.81 -5.53
N ARG A 102 0.77 15.57 -5.34
CA ARG A 102 0.94 16.37 -4.12
C ARG A 102 0.00 17.56 -4.17
N ARG A 103 -0.74 17.77 -3.11
CA ARG A 103 -1.60 18.92 -2.95
C ARG A 103 -0.79 20.19 -2.70
N ASN A 104 -1.17 21.29 -3.36
CA ASN A 104 -0.57 22.61 -3.14
C ASN A 104 -1.28 23.37 -2.01
N GLY A 105 -2.59 23.20 -1.88
CA GLY A 105 -3.46 23.92 -0.93
C GLY A 105 -4.19 25.12 -1.54
N ASP A 106 -3.77 25.61 -2.70
CA ASP A 106 -4.53 26.56 -3.48
C ASP A 106 -5.58 25.84 -4.35
N LYS A 107 -6.82 26.29 -4.32
CA LYS A 107 -7.94 25.62 -5.00
C LYS A 107 -7.79 25.56 -6.52
N LYS A 108 -7.20 26.60 -7.14
CA LYS A 108 -7.02 26.65 -8.60
C LYS A 108 -5.90 25.70 -9.02
N ILE A 109 -4.77 25.74 -8.31
CA ILE A 109 -3.64 24.86 -8.57
C ILE A 109 -4.04 23.41 -8.32
N ASP A 110 -4.75 23.12 -7.24
CA ASP A 110 -5.23 21.76 -6.93
C ASP A 110 -6.20 21.26 -8.02
N ALA A 111 -7.05 22.13 -8.60
CA ALA A 111 -7.93 21.77 -9.72
C ALA A 111 -7.13 21.45 -10.99
N GLU A 112 -6.09 22.23 -11.33
CA GLU A 112 -5.20 21.95 -12.46
C GLU A 112 -4.44 20.64 -12.27
N LEU A 113 -3.91 20.39 -11.07
CA LEU A 113 -3.23 19.14 -10.73
C LEU A 113 -4.19 17.94 -10.88
N THR A 114 -5.44 18.09 -10.47
CA THR A 114 -6.48 17.07 -10.63
C THR A 114 -6.78 16.82 -12.10
N ALA A 115 -6.92 17.86 -12.91
CA ALA A 115 -7.17 17.72 -14.36
C ALA A 115 -6.00 16.99 -15.05
N ASN A 116 -4.76 17.34 -14.71
CA ASN A 116 -3.57 16.68 -15.22
C ASN A 116 -3.52 15.20 -14.81
N LEU A 117 -3.85 14.88 -13.56
CA LEU A 117 -3.89 13.52 -13.06
C LEU A 117 -4.95 12.67 -13.78
N LEU A 118 -6.13 13.23 -14.00
CA LEU A 118 -7.21 12.57 -14.75
C LEU A 118 -6.86 12.36 -16.24
N ALA A 119 -6.02 13.22 -16.81
CA ALA A 119 -5.58 13.13 -18.19
C ALA A 119 -4.36 12.21 -18.40
N ASP A 120 -3.65 11.81 -17.33
CA ASP A 120 -2.43 11.00 -17.43
C ASP A 120 -2.75 9.59 -17.93
N PRO A 121 -2.22 9.16 -19.10
CA PRO A 121 -2.54 7.83 -19.66
C PRO A 121 -2.00 6.67 -18.83
N LYS A 122 -0.86 6.84 -18.12
CA LYS A 122 -0.25 5.80 -17.29
C LYS A 122 -1.13 5.56 -16.06
N GLU A 123 -1.44 6.64 -15.33
CA GLU A 123 -2.28 6.59 -14.13
C GLU A 123 -3.68 6.03 -14.45
N ASN A 124 -4.22 6.42 -15.60
CA ASN A 124 -5.50 5.91 -16.09
C ASN A 124 -5.48 4.41 -16.38
N ALA A 125 -4.44 3.91 -17.04
CA ALA A 125 -4.30 2.48 -17.36
C ALA A 125 -4.13 1.64 -16.08
N GLU A 126 -3.33 2.12 -15.12
CA GLU A 126 -3.16 1.47 -13.82
C GLU A 126 -4.48 1.43 -13.05
N HIS A 127 -5.20 2.54 -13.01
CA HIS A 127 -6.47 2.64 -12.30
C HIS A 127 -7.54 1.68 -12.86
N VAL A 128 -7.68 1.62 -14.20
CA VAL A 128 -8.58 0.65 -14.86
C VAL A 128 -8.25 -0.77 -14.46
N MET A 129 -6.97 -1.13 -14.50
CA MET A 129 -6.50 -2.46 -14.14
C MET A 129 -6.84 -2.81 -12.67
N LEU A 130 -6.65 -1.89 -11.73
CA LEU A 130 -6.95 -2.11 -10.31
C LEU A 130 -8.46 -2.22 -10.05
N VAL A 131 -9.29 -1.44 -10.75
CA VAL A 131 -10.75 -1.57 -10.68
C VAL A 131 -11.21 -2.92 -11.22
N ASP A 132 -10.65 -3.37 -12.34
CA ASP A 132 -11.00 -4.69 -12.91
C ASP A 132 -10.55 -5.84 -12.01
N LEU A 133 -9.37 -5.72 -11.39
CA LEU A 133 -8.88 -6.67 -10.41
C LEU A 133 -9.80 -6.74 -9.17
N ALA A 134 -10.26 -5.60 -8.65
CA ALA A 134 -11.21 -5.55 -7.53
C ALA A 134 -12.56 -6.19 -7.90
N ARG A 135 -13.07 -5.94 -9.11
CA ARG A 135 -14.27 -6.60 -9.63
C ARG A 135 -14.10 -8.12 -9.69
N ASN A 136 -12.97 -8.59 -10.22
CA ASN A 136 -12.65 -10.02 -10.29
C ASN A 136 -12.56 -10.64 -8.90
N ASP A 137 -11.89 -10.00 -7.96
CA ASP A 137 -11.74 -10.48 -6.58
C ASP A 137 -13.10 -10.62 -5.88
N LEU A 138 -13.97 -9.62 -5.96
CA LEU A 138 -15.31 -9.67 -5.36
C LEU A 138 -16.22 -10.70 -6.04
N SER A 139 -16.13 -10.88 -7.36
CA SER A 139 -16.99 -11.80 -8.12
C SER A 139 -16.89 -13.27 -7.68
N ARG A 140 -15.85 -13.64 -6.92
CA ARG A 140 -15.67 -14.99 -6.38
C ARG A 140 -16.71 -15.34 -5.30
N ASN A 141 -17.13 -14.36 -4.51
CA ASN A 141 -17.98 -14.56 -3.34
C ASN A 141 -19.20 -13.61 -3.31
N CYS A 142 -19.32 -12.73 -4.30
CA CYS A 142 -20.39 -11.76 -4.39
C CYS A 142 -21.15 -11.88 -5.71
N HIS A 143 -22.39 -11.47 -5.69
CA HIS A 143 -23.22 -11.18 -6.87
C HIS A 143 -23.45 -9.68 -6.99
N ASP A 144 -24.04 -9.23 -8.09
CA ASP A 144 -24.31 -7.81 -8.37
C ASP A 144 -23.10 -6.90 -8.17
N VAL A 145 -21.92 -7.39 -8.62
CA VAL A 145 -20.67 -6.64 -8.52
C VAL A 145 -20.70 -5.46 -9.48
N GLN A 146 -20.58 -4.24 -8.92
CA GLN A 146 -20.67 -2.99 -9.66
C GLN A 146 -19.62 -1.99 -9.23
N VAL A 147 -19.34 -1.01 -10.09
CA VAL A 147 -18.53 0.16 -9.80
C VAL A 147 -19.47 1.28 -9.36
N GLU A 148 -19.49 1.61 -8.07
CA GLU A 148 -20.40 2.63 -7.51
C GLU A 148 -20.02 4.04 -7.98
N PHE A 149 -18.73 4.33 -7.95
CA PHE A 149 -18.14 5.55 -8.54
C PHE A 149 -16.77 5.24 -9.15
N TYR A 150 -16.37 6.03 -10.13
CA TYR A 150 -15.21 5.76 -10.94
C TYR A 150 -14.33 7.00 -11.11
N LYS A 151 -13.05 6.89 -10.68
CA LYS A 151 -12.03 7.94 -10.79
C LYS A 151 -12.43 9.27 -10.16
N GLU A 152 -13.01 9.24 -8.98
CA GLU A 152 -13.29 10.47 -8.24
C GLU A 152 -12.01 11.01 -7.58
N ALA A 153 -11.78 12.31 -7.74
CA ALA A 153 -10.67 12.98 -7.08
C ALA A 153 -11.00 13.21 -5.61
N GLN A 154 -10.24 12.60 -4.72
CA GLN A 154 -10.37 12.80 -3.28
C GLN A 154 -9.20 13.65 -2.75
N TYR A 155 -9.54 14.73 -2.05
CA TYR A 155 -8.59 15.71 -1.53
C TYR A 155 -8.28 15.43 -0.06
N TYR A 156 -7.05 14.99 0.20
CA TYR A 156 -6.52 14.81 1.56
C TYR A 156 -5.69 16.03 1.98
N SER A 157 -5.16 16.02 3.20
CA SER A 157 -4.36 17.16 3.71
C SER A 157 -3.15 17.51 2.83
N HIS A 158 -2.47 16.51 2.27
CA HIS A 158 -1.20 16.69 1.54
C HIS A 158 -1.18 16.09 0.14
N VAL A 159 -2.19 15.32 -0.23
CA VAL A 159 -2.26 14.61 -1.52
C VAL A 159 -3.67 14.64 -2.10
N ILE A 160 -3.75 14.50 -3.42
CA ILE A 160 -4.98 14.25 -4.18
C ILE A 160 -4.85 12.84 -4.75
N HIS A 161 -5.82 12.00 -4.50
CA HIS A 161 -5.90 10.64 -5.04
C HIS A 161 -7.08 10.50 -6.00
N LEU A 162 -6.92 9.65 -7.01
CA LEU A 162 -8.05 9.12 -7.76
C LEU A 162 -8.51 7.83 -7.10
N VAL A 163 -9.78 7.78 -6.73
CA VAL A 163 -10.39 6.67 -6.03
C VAL A 163 -11.59 6.17 -6.83
N SER A 164 -11.75 4.87 -6.90
CA SER A 164 -12.98 4.23 -7.35
C SER A 164 -13.51 3.33 -6.25
N ARG A 165 -14.78 2.96 -6.33
CA ARG A 165 -15.38 1.97 -5.43
C ARG A 165 -15.98 0.84 -6.22
N VAL A 166 -15.59 -0.37 -5.86
CA VAL A 166 -16.21 -1.60 -6.35
C VAL A 166 -16.90 -2.27 -5.18
N SER A 167 -18.16 -2.65 -5.37
CA SER A 167 -18.92 -3.33 -4.33
C SER A 167 -19.72 -4.48 -4.91
N GLY A 168 -20.14 -5.42 -4.06
CA GLY A 168 -21.00 -6.53 -4.41
C GLY A 168 -21.68 -7.09 -3.16
N GLU A 169 -22.85 -7.67 -3.35
CA GLU A 169 -23.57 -8.35 -2.28
C GLU A 169 -22.98 -9.74 -2.07
N LEU A 170 -22.70 -10.09 -0.82
CA LEU A 170 -22.22 -11.45 -0.49
C LEU A 170 -23.27 -12.49 -0.91
N ASN A 171 -22.83 -13.56 -1.52
CA ASN A 171 -23.69 -14.69 -1.82
C ASN A 171 -24.32 -15.24 -0.52
N PRO A 172 -25.59 -15.68 -0.52
CA PRO A 172 -26.34 -16.03 0.69
C PRO A 172 -25.66 -17.06 1.62
N LYS A 173 -24.75 -17.86 1.09
CA LYS A 173 -23.97 -18.87 1.85
C LYS A 173 -22.50 -18.51 2.00
N ALA A 174 -22.07 -17.33 1.55
CA ALA A 174 -20.67 -16.93 1.63
C ALA A 174 -20.30 -16.59 3.07
N ASN A 175 -19.15 -17.10 3.50
CA ASN A 175 -18.55 -16.70 4.77
C ASN A 175 -17.80 -15.37 4.56
N PRO A 176 -18.10 -14.29 5.31
CA PRO A 176 -17.42 -12.99 5.15
C PRO A 176 -15.91 -13.08 5.27
N ILE A 177 -15.40 -13.91 6.19
CA ILE A 177 -13.94 -14.09 6.38
C ILE A 177 -13.33 -14.74 5.15
N LYS A 178 -14.00 -15.79 4.60
CA LYS A 178 -13.53 -16.44 3.38
C LYS A 178 -13.57 -15.49 2.19
N ALA A 179 -14.63 -14.70 2.06
CA ALA A 179 -14.75 -13.70 1.02
C ALA A 179 -13.59 -12.69 1.08
N PHE A 180 -13.24 -12.21 2.27
CA PHE A 180 -12.07 -11.37 2.48
C PHE A 180 -10.76 -12.08 2.12
N ILE A 181 -10.54 -13.33 2.56
CA ILE A 181 -9.33 -14.10 2.26
C ILE A 181 -9.16 -14.28 0.75
N ASP A 182 -10.22 -14.50 0.01
CA ASP A 182 -10.19 -14.69 -1.45
C ASP A 182 -9.84 -13.39 -2.22
N THR A 183 -9.96 -12.21 -1.60
CA THR A 183 -9.46 -10.94 -2.16
C THR A 183 -7.98 -10.68 -1.86
N PHE A 184 -7.42 -11.36 -0.87
CA PHE A 184 -6.03 -11.17 -0.42
C PHE A 184 -5.02 -11.85 -1.36
N PRO A 185 -3.80 -11.27 -1.52
CA PRO A 185 -3.38 -9.94 -1.10
C PRO A 185 -3.93 -8.83 -2.02
N ALA A 186 -3.87 -7.58 -1.53
CA ALA A 186 -4.29 -6.43 -2.33
C ALA A 186 -3.49 -6.31 -3.63
N GLY A 187 -4.18 -5.98 -4.74
CA GLY A 187 -3.55 -5.82 -6.05
C GLY A 187 -2.53 -4.69 -6.10
N THR A 188 -2.79 -3.61 -5.36
CA THR A 188 -1.89 -2.46 -5.21
C THR A 188 -0.56 -2.81 -4.53
N LEU A 189 -0.47 -3.97 -3.87
CA LEU A 189 0.74 -4.47 -3.20
C LEU A 189 1.34 -5.74 -3.86
N SER A 190 0.64 -6.35 -4.80
CA SER A 190 1.09 -7.56 -5.50
C SER A 190 1.31 -7.34 -6.99
N GLY A 191 0.27 -7.10 -7.73
CA GLY A 191 0.26 -6.91 -9.18
C GLY A 191 -0.81 -7.75 -9.87
N ALA A 192 -0.80 -7.73 -11.19
CA ALA A 192 -1.78 -8.41 -12.02
C ALA A 192 -1.09 -9.14 -13.20
N PRO A 193 -1.41 -10.43 -13.49
CA PRO A 193 -2.20 -11.36 -12.71
C PRO A 193 -1.58 -11.67 -11.34
N LYS A 194 -2.42 -11.71 -10.30
CA LYS A 194 -1.98 -11.75 -8.88
C LYS A 194 -1.05 -12.92 -8.56
N VAL A 195 -1.40 -14.14 -8.97
CA VAL A 195 -0.61 -15.35 -8.67
C VAL A 195 0.79 -15.27 -9.30
N LYS A 196 0.88 -14.86 -10.56
CA LYS A 196 2.17 -14.72 -11.25
C LYS A 196 3.02 -13.61 -10.62
N ALA A 197 2.40 -12.48 -10.29
CA ALA A 197 3.09 -11.39 -9.60
C ALA A 197 3.69 -11.86 -8.26
N MET A 198 2.92 -12.61 -7.44
CA MET A 198 3.42 -13.14 -6.16
C MET A 198 4.57 -14.13 -6.33
N GLN A 199 4.55 -14.99 -7.36
CA GLN A 199 5.66 -15.90 -7.66
C GLN A 199 6.95 -15.11 -7.94
N LEU A 200 6.87 -14.10 -8.79
CA LEU A 200 8.01 -13.24 -9.13
C LEU A 200 8.51 -12.41 -7.93
N ILE A 201 7.59 -11.90 -7.11
CA ILE A 201 7.95 -11.20 -5.87
C ILE A 201 8.74 -12.12 -4.93
N SER A 202 8.28 -13.36 -4.76
CA SER A 202 8.98 -14.37 -3.93
C SER A 202 10.36 -14.73 -4.47
N GLU A 203 10.56 -14.67 -5.79
CA GLU A 203 11.86 -14.92 -6.44
C GLU A 203 12.83 -13.75 -6.27
N TYR A 204 12.34 -12.50 -6.34
CA TYR A 204 13.20 -11.32 -6.43
C TYR A 204 13.40 -10.60 -5.11
N GLU A 205 12.46 -10.67 -4.19
CA GLU A 205 12.65 -10.08 -2.86
C GLU A 205 13.44 -11.02 -1.95
N PRO A 206 14.54 -10.55 -1.33
CA PRO A 206 15.44 -11.43 -0.56
C PRO A 206 14.86 -11.86 0.79
N HIS A 207 13.74 -11.28 1.20
CA HIS A 207 13.10 -11.52 2.49
C HIS A 207 11.60 -11.62 2.35
N SER A 208 10.96 -12.46 3.17
CA SER A 208 9.51 -12.47 3.31
C SER A 208 9.01 -11.09 3.76
N ARG A 209 7.85 -10.65 3.27
CA ARG A 209 7.33 -9.32 3.56
C ARG A 209 6.88 -9.13 5.01
N GLY A 210 6.59 -10.23 5.72
CA GLY A 210 6.06 -10.17 7.08
C GLY A 210 4.74 -9.40 7.13
N ALA A 211 4.67 -8.35 7.93
CA ALA A 211 3.47 -7.52 8.04
C ALA A 211 3.21 -6.63 6.81
N TYR A 212 4.25 -6.26 6.06
CA TYR A 212 4.12 -5.37 4.90
C TYR A 212 3.26 -6.00 3.79
N GLY A 213 2.28 -5.24 3.30
CA GLY A 213 1.32 -5.72 2.29
C GLY A 213 0.32 -6.74 2.82
N GLY A 214 0.30 -6.97 4.13
CA GLY A 214 -0.73 -7.69 4.83
C GLY A 214 -1.96 -6.83 5.09
N CYS A 215 -2.81 -7.29 6.00
CA CYS A 215 -4.01 -6.57 6.42
C CYS A 215 -4.05 -6.38 7.92
N ILE A 216 -4.63 -5.28 8.35
CA ILE A 216 -4.84 -4.95 9.76
C ILE A 216 -6.22 -4.30 9.92
N GLY A 217 -6.95 -4.71 10.94
CA GLY A 217 -8.29 -4.20 11.17
C GLY A 217 -9.05 -5.03 12.18
N PHE A 218 -10.36 -5.07 12.04
CA PHE A 218 -11.22 -5.84 12.95
C PHE A 218 -12.22 -6.71 12.16
N ILE A 219 -12.68 -7.74 12.85
CA ILE A 219 -13.78 -8.62 12.45
C ILE A 219 -14.79 -8.61 13.58
N GLY A 220 -15.99 -8.12 13.31
CA GLY A 220 -17.07 -8.07 14.28
C GLY A 220 -17.84 -9.39 14.37
N LEU A 221 -18.41 -9.67 15.52
CA LEU A 221 -19.22 -10.88 15.76
C LEU A 221 -20.50 -10.90 14.93
N ASN A 222 -20.95 -9.76 14.45
CA ASN A 222 -22.10 -9.61 13.54
C ASN A 222 -21.75 -9.80 12.05
N GLY A 223 -20.52 -10.26 11.73
CA GLY A 223 -20.06 -10.46 10.36
C GLY A 223 -19.51 -9.21 9.68
N THR A 224 -19.46 -8.06 10.38
CA THR A 224 -18.77 -6.87 9.85
C THR A 224 -17.27 -7.12 9.79
N LEU A 225 -16.63 -6.56 8.77
CA LEU A 225 -15.19 -6.65 8.58
C LEU A 225 -14.69 -5.32 8.01
N ASN A 226 -13.59 -4.82 8.57
CA ASN A 226 -12.92 -3.64 8.02
C ASN A 226 -11.41 -3.85 8.14
N GLN A 227 -10.75 -3.99 7.00
CA GLN A 227 -9.33 -4.30 6.91
C GLN A 227 -8.62 -3.25 6.07
N ALA A 228 -7.59 -2.62 6.65
CA ALA A 228 -6.65 -1.76 5.94
C ALA A 228 -5.46 -2.57 5.44
N ILE A 229 -4.82 -2.09 4.39
CA ILE A 229 -3.55 -2.64 3.91
C ILE A 229 -2.44 -2.20 4.88
N THR A 230 -1.57 -3.14 5.27
CA THR A 230 -0.44 -2.82 6.17
C THR A 230 0.69 -2.17 5.38
N ILE A 231 0.58 -0.86 5.18
CA ILE A 231 1.57 0.05 4.58
C ILE A 231 1.78 1.26 5.48
N ARG A 232 2.81 2.04 5.26
CA ARG A 232 3.18 3.18 6.14
C ARG A 232 3.28 2.74 7.60
N THR A 233 3.92 1.59 7.82
CA THR A 233 3.87 0.83 9.05
C THR A 233 5.28 0.49 9.52
N PHE A 234 5.49 0.56 10.82
CA PHE A 234 6.66 0.03 11.51
C PHE A 234 6.35 -1.31 12.15
N VAL A 235 7.31 -2.20 12.11
CA VAL A 235 7.40 -3.37 12.99
C VAL A 235 8.60 -3.14 13.91
N SER A 236 8.35 -3.06 15.21
CA SER A 236 9.39 -2.89 16.23
C SER A 236 9.62 -4.22 16.93
N ARG A 237 10.86 -4.69 16.92
CA ARG A 237 11.29 -5.92 17.58
C ARG A 237 12.78 -5.88 17.89
N ASN A 238 13.17 -6.28 19.10
CA ASN A 238 14.57 -6.42 19.50
C ASN A 238 15.40 -5.15 19.24
N ASN A 239 14.88 -3.98 19.57
CA ASN A 239 15.50 -2.67 19.32
C ASN A 239 15.76 -2.38 17.84
N GLU A 240 15.00 -2.99 16.95
CA GLU A 240 15.02 -2.71 15.53
C GLU A 240 13.64 -2.26 15.05
N LEU A 241 13.63 -1.25 14.20
CA LEU A 241 12.47 -0.82 13.42
C LEU A 241 12.59 -1.35 12.00
N TRP A 242 11.60 -2.12 11.58
CA TRP A 242 11.47 -2.59 10.21
C TRP A 242 10.35 -1.82 9.53
N PHE A 243 10.63 -1.26 8.37
CA PHE A 243 9.65 -0.55 7.56
C PHE A 243 9.95 -0.76 6.08
N GLN A 244 8.89 -0.76 5.27
CA GLN A 244 8.98 -1.21 3.87
C GLN A 244 8.05 -0.37 2.99
N ALA A 245 8.47 -0.16 1.74
CA ALA A 245 7.64 0.43 0.70
C ALA A 245 7.99 -0.17 -0.66
N GLY A 246 7.02 -0.18 -1.56
CA GLY A 246 7.16 -0.65 -2.92
C GLY A 246 6.52 0.29 -3.93
N GLY A 247 6.87 0.09 -5.19
CA GLY A 247 6.30 0.78 -6.35
C GLY A 247 5.73 -0.21 -7.37
N GLY A 248 4.69 0.20 -8.07
CA GLY A 248 4.09 -0.55 -9.16
C GLY A 248 4.91 -0.41 -10.44
N ILE A 249 5.47 -1.52 -10.92
CA ILE A 249 6.32 -1.58 -12.11
C ILE A 249 5.47 -2.07 -13.27
N VAL A 250 5.47 -1.32 -14.36
CA VAL A 250 4.81 -1.61 -15.62
C VAL A 250 5.81 -1.56 -16.79
N ALA A 251 5.40 -1.97 -17.98
CA ALA A 251 6.27 -2.01 -19.16
C ALA A 251 6.96 -0.67 -19.49
N LYS A 252 6.31 0.46 -19.18
CA LYS A 252 6.83 1.82 -19.43
C LYS A 252 7.50 2.47 -18.21
N SER A 253 7.71 1.73 -17.12
CA SER A 253 8.39 2.22 -15.93
C SER A 253 9.86 2.57 -16.19
N ASN A 254 10.37 3.52 -15.40
CA ASN A 254 11.77 3.92 -15.40
C ASN A 254 12.38 3.64 -14.02
N GLU A 255 13.55 3.01 -13.96
CA GLU A 255 14.14 2.53 -12.72
C GLU A 255 14.47 3.64 -11.71
N GLU A 256 14.88 4.83 -12.17
CA GLU A 256 15.19 5.95 -11.28
C GLU A 256 13.90 6.54 -10.70
N TYR A 257 12.87 6.64 -11.52
CA TYR A 257 11.57 7.14 -11.10
C TYR A 257 10.93 6.21 -10.06
N GLU A 258 10.90 4.90 -10.33
CA GLU A 258 10.34 3.91 -9.41
C GLU A 258 11.12 3.85 -8.09
N LEU A 259 12.47 3.97 -8.14
CA LEU A 259 13.28 4.07 -6.95
C LEU A 259 12.93 5.32 -6.12
N GLN A 260 12.75 6.47 -6.78
CA GLN A 260 12.38 7.72 -6.12
C GLN A 260 10.98 7.64 -5.50
N GLU A 261 10.05 6.98 -6.17
CA GLU A 261 8.70 6.74 -5.65
C GLU A 261 8.74 5.97 -4.32
N VAL A 262 9.52 4.88 -4.26
CA VAL A 262 9.74 4.13 -3.01
C VAL A 262 10.30 5.01 -1.91
N ASN A 263 11.31 5.85 -2.22
CA ASN A 263 11.88 6.78 -1.25
C ASN A 263 10.85 7.82 -0.76
N ASN A 264 10.01 8.33 -1.65
CA ASN A 264 8.94 9.27 -1.31
C ASN A 264 7.91 8.63 -0.37
N LYS A 265 7.53 7.37 -0.65
CA LYS A 265 6.61 6.59 0.20
C LYS A 265 7.15 6.34 1.61
N LEU A 266 8.47 6.31 1.78
CA LEU A 266 9.13 6.18 3.09
C LEU A 266 9.34 7.51 3.81
N GLY A 267 9.13 8.63 3.12
CA GLY A 267 9.44 9.97 3.64
C GLY A 267 8.74 10.29 4.97
N ALA A 268 7.46 9.94 5.10
CA ALA A 268 6.71 10.17 6.35
C ALA A 268 7.26 9.33 7.52
N LEU A 269 7.60 8.06 7.26
CA LEU A 269 8.18 7.18 8.29
C LEU A 269 9.55 7.69 8.76
N LYS A 270 10.42 8.10 7.85
CA LYS A 270 11.73 8.68 8.18
C LYS A 270 11.60 9.98 8.99
N LYS A 271 10.67 10.86 8.59
CA LYS A 271 10.39 12.10 9.34
C LYS A 271 9.84 11.83 10.74
N ALA A 272 9.01 10.79 10.88
CA ALA A 272 8.45 10.41 12.19
C ALA A 272 9.56 9.97 13.16
N ILE A 273 10.57 9.24 12.69
CA ILE A 273 11.72 8.85 13.52
C ILE A 273 12.44 10.11 14.03
N ILE A 274 12.77 11.05 13.13
CA ILE A 274 13.44 12.30 13.49
C ILE A 274 12.61 13.13 14.48
N LEU A 275 11.31 13.23 14.25
CA LEU A 275 10.44 13.97 15.16
C LEU A 275 10.34 13.31 16.55
N ALA A 276 10.27 11.98 16.60
CA ALA A 276 10.21 11.24 17.86
C ALA A 276 11.46 11.44 18.73
N GLU A 277 12.62 11.70 18.13
CA GLU A 277 13.85 12.06 18.86
C GLU A 277 13.75 13.42 19.56
N GLN A 278 13.00 14.35 18.96
CA GLN A 278 12.84 15.72 19.44
C GLN A 278 11.71 15.89 20.47
N MET A 279 10.84 14.91 20.60
CA MET A 279 9.74 14.88 21.56
C MET A 279 10.19 14.38 22.94
#